data_eb41c4e1769ec391046f68adbba3002e
#
_entry.id   eb41c4e1769ec391046f68adbba3002e
#
_cell.length_a   1.000
_cell.length_b   1.000
_cell.length_c   1.000
_cell.angle_alpha   90.00
_cell.angle_beta   90.00
_cell.angle_gamma   90.00
#
_symmetry.space_group_name_H-M   'P 1'
#
loop_
_entity.id
_entity.type
_entity.pdbx_description
1 polymer ?
#
loop_
_entity_poly.entity_id
_entity_poly.type
_entity_poly.pdbx_seq_one_letter_code
_entity_poly.pdbx_strand_id
1 'polypeptide(L)'
;MFPILSKLYNSTPAELVAFLRKKLAKKNDWNFSNEWVTQNPKYKSYNSQMDRWERYKRVINFNLNQNNEFDFTFKNKVICEIGCGPLLGIAPLAIFQGAKNYFYSEPYLNIDTLKSKEVKEFIFKNLHNELSLNYGKVVSFEEFYDQLISKCKPIDKSDCKIDFIYSNSVLEHINKKKMIDILTYTFDRLNFNSTYFHSVDFGHHMKGSKDLERLYTKSRFKKLPTLNMMRKSEIFEILSLVGFSKNLSFTYKSQNLDKLKIHETWKKYSEDDLESRVVFFIGSK
;
A
#
# COMPACT_ATOMS: atom_id res chain seq x y z
N MET A 1 -34.13 -16.06 7.03
CA MET A 1 -34.16 -14.73 7.68
C MET A 1 -33.11 -14.59 8.81
N PHE A 2 -32.59 -15.66 9.36
CA PHE A 2 -31.74 -15.69 10.56
C PHE A 2 -30.23 -15.48 10.40
N PRO A 3 -29.57 -15.68 9.24
CA PRO A 3 -28.11 -15.53 9.15
C PRO A 3 -27.60 -14.08 9.24
N ILE A 4 -28.45 -13.10 8.95
CA ILE A 4 -28.08 -11.67 8.99
C ILE A 4 -28.11 -11.15 10.43
N LEU A 5 -29.10 -11.56 11.22
CA LEU A 5 -29.25 -11.13 12.62
C LEU A 5 -28.13 -11.68 13.52
N SER A 6 -27.73 -12.95 13.34
CA SER A 6 -26.58 -13.51 14.10
C SER A 6 -25.24 -12.84 13.77
N LYS A 7 -25.09 -12.36 12.54
CA LYS A 7 -23.92 -11.57 12.15
C LYS A 7 -23.91 -10.18 12.81
N LEU A 8 -25.06 -9.54 12.94
CA LEU A 8 -25.19 -8.23 13.57
C LEU A 8 -24.89 -8.28 15.07
N TYR A 9 -25.33 -9.35 15.74
CA TYR A 9 -25.16 -9.51 17.19
C TYR A 9 -23.70 -9.75 17.63
N ASN A 10 -22.88 -10.36 16.76
CA ASN A 10 -21.49 -10.72 17.03
C ASN A 10 -20.45 -9.78 16.38
N SER A 11 -20.88 -8.69 15.76
CA SER A 11 -19.98 -7.73 15.11
C SER A 11 -19.72 -6.54 16.01
N THR A 12 -18.46 -6.08 16.02
CA THR A 12 -18.15 -4.79 16.65
C THR A 12 -18.80 -3.65 15.86
N PRO A 13 -19.05 -2.47 16.47
CA PRO A 13 -19.62 -1.32 15.74
C PRO A 13 -18.88 -0.97 14.45
N ALA A 14 -17.56 -1.15 14.42
CA ALA A 14 -16.77 -0.87 13.21
C ALA A 14 -16.89 -1.99 12.15
N GLU A 15 -17.01 -3.25 12.54
CA GLU A 15 -17.33 -4.37 11.62
C GLU A 15 -18.73 -4.19 11.04
N LEU A 16 -19.66 -3.67 11.86
CA LEU A 16 -21.02 -3.33 11.44
C LEU A 16 -21.02 -2.18 10.43
N VAL A 17 -20.28 -1.11 10.72
CA VAL A 17 -20.12 0.03 9.79
C VAL A 17 -19.46 -0.41 8.50
N ALA A 18 -18.41 -1.23 8.54
CA ALA A 18 -17.75 -1.77 7.36
C ALA A 18 -18.69 -2.69 6.55
N PHE A 19 -19.49 -3.52 7.23
CA PHE A 19 -20.49 -4.37 6.60
C PHE A 19 -21.63 -3.56 5.98
N LEU A 20 -22.13 -2.53 6.67
CA LEU A 20 -23.17 -1.64 6.18
C LEU A 20 -22.65 -0.81 5.00
N ARG A 21 -21.45 -0.26 5.09
CA ARG A 21 -20.79 0.42 3.96
C ARG A 21 -20.68 -0.51 2.75
N LYS A 22 -20.30 -1.77 2.94
CA LYS A 22 -20.21 -2.75 1.85
C LYS A 22 -21.56 -3.14 1.27
N LYS A 23 -22.64 -3.16 2.08
CA LYS A 23 -24.00 -3.45 1.60
C LYS A 23 -24.69 -2.25 0.99
N LEU A 24 -24.41 -1.06 1.51
CA LEU A 24 -24.96 0.21 1.02
C LEU A 24 -24.16 0.74 -0.18
N ALA A 25 -22.88 0.43 -0.27
CA ALA A 25 -22.11 0.61 -1.49
C ALA A 25 -22.67 -0.35 -2.55
N LYS A 26 -23.44 0.20 -3.47
CA LYS A 26 -23.73 -0.47 -4.74
C LYS A 26 -22.41 -0.93 -5.32
N LYS A 27 -22.38 -2.04 -6.03
CA LYS A 27 -21.24 -2.82 -6.50
C LYS A 27 -20.11 -2.03 -7.25
N ASN A 28 -20.29 -0.73 -7.43
CA ASN A 28 -19.41 0.18 -8.19
C ASN A 28 -18.93 1.43 -7.44
N ASP A 29 -19.18 1.58 -6.13
CA ASP A 29 -19.01 2.87 -5.44
C ASP A 29 -17.74 3.02 -4.59
N TRP A 30 -16.64 2.39 -4.98
CA TRP A 30 -15.32 2.89 -4.60
C TRP A 30 -14.85 4.02 -5.54
N ASN A 31 -15.78 4.64 -6.26
CA ASN A 31 -15.50 5.92 -6.94
C ASN A 31 -15.33 6.99 -5.86
N PHE A 32 -14.09 7.30 -5.56
CA PHE A 32 -13.72 8.44 -4.74
C PHE A 32 -14.23 9.70 -5.45
N SER A 33 -15.38 10.22 -5.03
CA SER A 33 -15.89 11.48 -5.58
C SER A 33 -14.97 12.64 -5.23
N ASN A 34 -14.99 13.70 -6.04
CA ASN A 34 -14.22 14.92 -5.76
C ASN A 34 -14.49 15.44 -4.35
N GLU A 35 -15.77 15.47 -3.94
CA GLU A 35 -16.21 15.88 -2.61
C GLU A 35 -15.60 15.01 -1.51
N TRP A 36 -15.65 13.68 -1.68
CA TRP A 36 -15.08 12.77 -0.69
C TRP A 36 -13.56 12.97 -0.54
N VAL A 37 -12.84 13.16 -1.65
CA VAL A 37 -11.38 13.36 -1.63
C VAL A 37 -11.02 14.69 -0.98
N THR A 38 -11.71 15.78 -1.32
CA THR A 38 -11.40 17.13 -0.81
C THR A 38 -11.80 17.33 0.65
N GLN A 39 -12.84 16.66 1.10
CA GLN A 39 -13.30 16.74 2.49
C GLN A 39 -12.57 15.80 3.45
N ASN A 40 -11.90 14.76 2.94
CA ASN A 40 -11.26 13.77 3.80
C ASN A 40 -9.98 14.35 4.45
N PRO A 41 -9.90 14.42 5.79
CA PRO A 41 -8.74 14.98 6.49
C PRO A 41 -7.41 14.29 6.13
N LYS A 42 -7.45 13.02 5.74
CA LYS A 42 -6.27 12.25 5.33
C LYS A 42 -5.53 12.87 4.14
N TYR A 43 -6.25 13.58 3.27
CA TYR A 43 -5.69 14.16 2.05
C TYR A 43 -5.43 15.67 2.13
N LYS A 44 -5.68 16.29 3.30
CA LYS A 44 -5.42 17.72 3.52
C LYS A 44 -3.94 18.05 3.67
N SER A 45 -3.11 17.07 4.01
CA SER A 45 -1.66 17.23 4.11
C SER A 45 -0.95 15.99 3.57
N TYR A 46 0.15 16.21 2.90
CA TYR A 46 1.03 15.16 2.36
C TYR A 46 2.19 14.83 3.30
N ASN A 47 2.41 15.59 4.36
CA ASN A 47 3.52 15.42 5.29
C ASN A 47 3.62 13.99 5.84
N SER A 48 2.49 13.38 6.23
CA SER A 48 2.50 11.99 6.71
C SER A 48 2.96 10.97 5.66
N GLN A 49 2.78 11.24 4.39
CA GLN A 49 3.28 10.41 3.29
C GLN A 49 4.78 10.63 3.07
N MET A 50 5.24 11.89 3.12
CA MET A 50 6.67 12.23 3.05
C MET A 50 7.44 11.61 4.20
N ASP A 51 6.98 11.77 5.45
CA ASP A 51 7.59 11.16 6.63
C ASP A 51 7.65 9.64 6.55
N ARG A 52 6.61 9.02 6.02
CA ARG A 52 6.57 7.58 5.80
C ARG A 52 7.60 7.18 4.76
N TRP A 53 7.65 7.91 3.64
CA TRP A 53 8.61 7.63 2.58
C TRP A 53 10.05 7.78 3.08
N GLU A 54 10.38 8.82 3.82
CA GLU A 54 11.72 9.01 4.38
C GLU A 54 12.13 7.88 5.34
N ARG A 55 11.18 7.33 6.10
CA ARG A 55 11.44 6.12 6.89
C ARG A 55 11.69 4.91 6.02
N TYR A 56 10.90 4.72 4.96
CA TYR A 56 11.06 3.59 4.04
C TYR A 56 12.36 3.71 3.25
N LYS A 57 12.70 4.91 2.79
CA LYS A 57 13.99 5.17 2.13
C LYS A 57 15.17 4.76 3.02
N ARG A 58 15.15 5.11 4.30
CA ARG A 58 16.17 4.68 5.27
C ARG A 58 16.25 3.16 5.39
N VAL A 59 15.10 2.49 5.45
CA VAL A 59 15.04 1.02 5.49
C VAL A 59 15.58 0.40 4.19
N ILE A 60 15.21 0.94 3.04
CA ILE A 60 15.71 0.50 1.73
C ILE A 60 17.24 0.67 1.67
N ASN A 61 17.73 1.85 1.96
CA ASN A 61 19.14 2.16 1.92
C ASN A 61 19.95 1.25 2.87
N PHE A 62 19.49 1.08 4.12
CA PHE A 62 20.14 0.21 5.09
C PHE A 62 20.26 -1.23 4.59
N ASN A 63 19.24 -1.76 3.93
CA ASN A 63 19.20 -3.16 3.50
C ASN A 63 19.95 -3.43 2.19
N LEU A 64 19.95 -2.47 1.29
CA LEU A 64 20.58 -2.63 -0.02
C LEU A 64 22.01 -2.11 -0.04
N ASN A 65 22.41 -1.37 1.00
CA ASN A 65 23.70 -0.71 1.09
C ASN A 65 24.75 -1.61 1.74
N GLN A 66 25.16 -2.65 1.03
CA GLN A 66 26.26 -3.51 1.51
C GLN A 66 27.63 -2.82 1.52
N ASN A 67 27.77 -1.67 0.83
CA ASN A 67 29.05 -0.95 0.62
C ASN A 67 28.97 0.57 0.90
N ASN A 68 27.98 1.07 1.62
CA ASN A 68 27.76 2.50 1.92
C ASN A 68 27.59 3.46 0.71
N GLU A 69 27.37 2.94 -0.49
CA GLU A 69 27.26 3.77 -1.71
C GLU A 69 25.84 3.89 -2.26
N PHE A 70 24.89 3.11 -1.74
CA PHE A 70 23.52 3.10 -2.25
C PHE A 70 22.66 4.14 -1.53
N ASP A 71 22.28 5.21 -2.24
CA ASP A 71 21.21 6.13 -1.83
C ASP A 71 20.06 6.06 -2.83
N PHE A 72 18.90 5.62 -2.37
CA PHE A 72 17.73 5.51 -3.22
C PHE A 72 17.26 6.89 -3.66
N THR A 73 17.10 7.07 -4.96
CA THR A 73 16.55 8.28 -5.57
C THR A 73 15.51 7.94 -6.62
N PHE A 74 14.49 8.78 -6.77
CA PHE A 74 13.50 8.66 -7.85
C PHE A 74 14.01 9.23 -9.19
N LYS A 75 15.04 10.06 -9.16
CA LYS A 75 15.53 10.75 -10.35
C LYS A 75 15.82 9.78 -11.50
N ASN A 76 15.22 10.07 -12.66
CA ASN A 76 15.34 9.28 -13.89
C ASN A 76 14.81 7.83 -13.82
N LYS A 77 14.15 7.43 -12.73
CA LYS A 77 13.61 6.07 -12.57
C LYS A 77 12.19 5.93 -13.11
N VAL A 78 11.88 4.74 -13.58
CA VAL A 78 10.53 4.27 -13.90
C VAL A 78 9.99 3.53 -12.68
N ILE A 79 8.94 4.07 -12.09
CA ILE A 79 8.34 3.58 -10.84
C ILE A 79 7.04 2.85 -11.14
N CYS A 80 6.75 1.78 -10.40
CA CYS A 80 5.44 1.16 -10.38
C CYS A 80 4.92 1.06 -8.94
N GLU A 81 3.73 1.60 -8.68
CA GLU A 81 3.03 1.42 -7.40
C GLU A 81 1.81 0.51 -7.55
N ILE A 82 1.74 -0.50 -6.68
CA ILE A 82 0.56 -1.35 -6.53
C ILE A 82 -0.28 -0.76 -5.41
N GLY A 83 -1.53 -0.33 -5.73
CA GLY A 83 -2.45 0.22 -4.75
C GLY A 83 -2.14 1.67 -4.35
N CYS A 84 -2.01 2.57 -5.33
CA CYS A 84 -1.70 3.97 -5.06
C CYS A 84 -2.85 4.78 -4.45
N GLY A 85 -4.07 4.22 -4.41
CA GLY A 85 -5.25 4.93 -3.93
C GLY A 85 -5.68 6.11 -4.83
N PRO A 86 -6.60 6.97 -4.34
CA PRO A 86 -7.29 7.95 -5.18
C PRO A 86 -6.44 9.15 -5.61
N LEU A 87 -5.29 9.38 -4.98
CA LEU A 87 -4.42 10.54 -5.22
C LEU A 87 -3.00 10.14 -5.65
N LEU A 88 -2.87 8.97 -6.30
CA LEU A 88 -1.62 8.47 -6.87
C LEU A 88 -0.51 8.17 -5.84
N GLY A 89 -0.84 7.92 -4.58
CA GLY A 89 0.11 7.44 -3.57
C GLY A 89 1.37 8.28 -3.44
N ILE A 90 2.54 7.69 -3.77
CA ILE A 90 3.83 8.40 -3.74
C ILE A 90 4.20 9.05 -5.08
N ALA A 91 3.36 8.95 -6.13
CA ALA A 91 3.66 9.56 -7.43
C ALA A 91 3.97 11.05 -7.35
N PRO A 92 3.22 11.88 -6.58
CA PRO A 92 3.53 13.29 -6.46
C PRO A 92 4.97 13.54 -5.99
N LEU A 93 5.43 12.82 -4.98
CA LEU A 93 6.80 12.91 -4.49
C LEU A 93 7.81 12.42 -5.53
N ALA A 94 7.53 11.28 -6.16
CA ALA A 94 8.42 10.69 -7.15
C ALA A 94 8.58 11.61 -8.39
N ILE A 95 7.49 12.17 -8.89
CA ILE A 95 7.51 13.12 -10.03
C ILE A 95 8.22 14.42 -9.64
N PHE A 96 7.94 14.96 -8.45
CA PHE A 96 8.63 16.15 -7.93
C PHE A 96 10.15 15.95 -7.84
N GLN A 97 10.60 14.76 -7.47
CA GLN A 97 12.02 14.39 -7.40
C GLN A 97 12.58 13.89 -8.74
N GLY A 98 11.87 14.06 -9.86
CA GLY A 98 12.35 13.81 -11.21
C GLY A 98 12.24 12.38 -11.70
N ALA A 99 11.27 11.61 -11.24
CA ALA A 99 10.96 10.31 -11.83
C ALA A 99 10.67 10.45 -13.34
N LYS A 100 11.19 9.49 -14.12
CA LYS A 100 11.00 9.47 -15.58
C LYS A 100 9.55 9.17 -15.96
N ASN A 101 9.00 8.12 -15.37
CA ASN A 101 7.59 7.70 -15.52
C ASN A 101 7.11 7.06 -14.22
N TYR A 102 5.79 7.09 -14.05
CA TYR A 102 5.13 6.44 -12.93
C TYR A 102 3.96 5.60 -13.42
N PHE A 103 4.00 4.31 -13.13
CA PHE A 103 2.94 3.37 -13.43
C PHE A 103 2.20 2.97 -12.16
N TYR A 104 0.92 2.71 -12.27
CA TYR A 104 0.12 2.26 -11.13
C TYR A 104 -0.80 1.11 -11.49
N SER A 105 -1.06 0.26 -10.50
CA SER A 105 -2.13 -0.72 -10.50
C SER A 105 -3.14 -0.35 -9.41
N GLU A 106 -4.19 0.40 -9.78
CA GLU A 106 -5.24 0.84 -8.86
C GLU A 106 -6.59 0.82 -9.57
N PRO A 107 -7.43 -0.20 -9.29
CA PRO A 107 -8.68 -0.39 -10.02
C PRO A 107 -9.74 0.69 -9.73
N TYR A 108 -9.55 1.48 -8.68
CA TYR A 108 -10.52 2.49 -8.24
C TYR A 108 -10.07 3.93 -8.50
N LEU A 109 -8.90 4.11 -9.13
CA LEU A 109 -8.42 5.44 -9.46
C LEU A 109 -9.27 6.04 -10.59
N ASN A 110 -9.83 7.20 -10.34
CA ASN A 110 -10.57 7.98 -11.34
C ASN A 110 -9.72 9.17 -11.79
N ILE A 111 -9.29 9.14 -13.05
CA ILE A 111 -8.48 10.20 -13.66
C ILE A 111 -9.26 11.55 -13.75
N ASP A 112 -10.57 11.50 -13.94
CA ASP A 112 -11.37 12.73 -14.00
C ASP A 112 -11.42 13.42 -12.64
N THR A 113 -11.43 12.64 -11.53
CA THR A 113 -11.27 13.18 -10.19
C THR A 113 -9.93 13.90 -10.02
N LEU A 114 -8.83 13.33 -10.51
CA LEU A 114 -7.52 14.00 -10.43
C LEU A 114 -7.47 15.31 -11.23
N LYS A 115 -8.18 15.36 -12.38
CA LYS A 115 -8.23 16.51 -13.26
C LYS A 115 -9.26 17.56 -12.85
N SER A 116 -10.09 17.29 -11.85
CA SER A 116 -11.07 18.25 -11.39
C SER A 116 -10.39 19.49 -10.81
N LYS A 117 -11.02 20.65 -11.03
CA LYS A 117 -10.52 21.94 -10.53
C LYS A 117 -10.34 21.92 -9.01
N GLU A 118 -11.27 21.31 -8.30
CA GLU A 118 -11.27 21.21 -6.85
C GLU A 118 -10.05 20.41 -6.36
N VAL A 119 -9.79 19.24 -6.94
CA VAL A 119 -8.65 18.39 -6.53
C VAL A 119 -7.32 19.04 -6.93
N LYS A 120 -7.25 19.66 -8.12
CA LYS A 120 -6.07 20.41 -8.56
C LYS A 120 -5.73 21.54 -7.56
N GLU A 121 -6.67 22.44 -7.29
CA GLU A 121 -6.41 23.65 -6.51
C GLU A 121 -6.30 23.40 -5.02
N PHE A 122 -7.12 22.49 -4.45
CA PHE A 122 -7.14 22.28 -2.99
C PHE A 122 -6.23 21.14 -2.52
N ILE A 123 -5.93 20.16 -3.36
CA ILE A 123 -5.10 19.03 -2.98
C ILE A 123 -3.70 19.15 -3.58
N PHE A 124 -3.58 19.11 -4.90
CA PHE A 124 -2.25 19.07 -5.53
C PHE A 124 -1.44 20.34 -5.36
N LYS A 125 -2.08 21.51 -5.33
CA LYS A 125 -1.38 22.77 -5.07
C LYS A 125 -0.84 22.85 -3.65
N ASN A 126 -1.65 22.44 -2.66
CA ASN A 126 -1.18 22.35 -1.28
C ASN A 126 -0.03 21.34 -1.12
N LEU A 127 -0.18 20.17 -1.72
CA LEU A 127 0.83 19.12 -1.75
C LEU A 127 2.14 19.60 -2.41
N HIS A 128 2.05 20.32 -3.53
CA HIS A 128 3.24 20.92 -4.17
C HIS A 128 3.94 21.93 -3.25
N ASN A 129 3.18 22.75 -2.51
CA ASN A 129 3.74 23.67 -1.53
C ASN A 129 4.49 22.92 -0.42
N GLU A 130 3.90 21.85 0.12
CA GLU A 130 4.54 21.01 1.15
C GLU A 130 5.82 20.35 0.62
N LEU A 131 5.81 19.83 -0.61
CA LEU A 131 7.00 19.28 -1.27
C LEU A 131 8.07 20.34 -1.48
N SER A 132 7.67 21.54 -1.93
CA SER A 132 8.60 22.66 -2.15
C SER A 132 9.26 23.13 -0.86
N LEU A 133 8.53 23.12 0.26
CA LEU A 133 9.09 23.46 1.58
C LEU A 133 10.08 22.41 2.09
N ASN A 134 9.81 21.12 1.86
CA ASN A 134 10.64 20.04 2.38
C ASN A 134 11.86 19.72 1.51
N TYR A 135 11.75 19.86 0.17
CA TYR A 135 12.79 19.43 -0.78
C TYR A 135 13.37 20.56 -1.63
N GLY A 136 12.91 21.79 -1.42
CA GLY A 136 13.26 22.93 -2.25
C GLY A 136 12.38 23.07 -3.49
N LYS A 137 12.20 24.30 -3.97
CA LYS A 137 11.39 24.61 -5.16
C LYS A 137 12.15 24.21 -6.41
N VAL A 138 11.76 23.12 -7.04
CA VAL A 138 12.41 22.59 -8.26
C VAL A 138 11.67 23.03 -9.52
N VAL A 139 10.31 23.03 -9.49
CA VAL A 139 9.45 23.33 -10.63
C VAL A 139 8.26 24.19 -10.21
N SER A 140 7.62 24.88 -11.14
CA SER A 140 6.36 25.59 -10.88
C SER A 140 5.23 24.57 -10.59
N PHE A 141 4.15 25.03 -9.94
CA PHE A 141 2.99 24.16 -9.70
C PHE A 141 2.39 23.63 -11.01
N GLU A 142 2.23 24.50 -12.02
CA GLU A 142 1.63 24.07 -13.29
C GLU A 142 2.50 23.03 -13.99
N GLU A 143 3.79 23.24 -14.06
CA GLU A 143 4.71 22.25 -14.65
C GLU A 143 4.72 20.94 -13.87
N PHE A 144 4.74 20.99 -12.53
CA PHE A 144 4.64 19.81 -11.68
C PHE A 144 3.34 19.04 -11.94
N TYR A 145 2.20 19.76 -11.98
CA TYR A 145 0.89 19.12 -12.17
C TYR A 145 0.77 18.51 -13.57
N ASP A 146 1.22 19.18 -14.61
CA ASP A 146 1.23 18.66 -15.98
C ASP A 146 2.12 17.41 -16.10
N GLN A 147 3.29 17.41 -15.45
CA GLN A 147 4.14 16.22 -15.36
C GLN A 147 3.45 15.09 -14.60
N LEU A 148 2.80 15.38 -13.48
CA LEU A 148 2.08 14.37 -12.69
C LEU A 148 0.99 13.68 -13.53
N ILE A 149 0.16 14.45 -14.21
CA ILE A 149 -0.93 13.91 -15.02
C ILE A 149 -0.43 13.19 -16.27
N SER A 150 0.61 13.69 -16.92
CA SER A 150 1.13 13.09 -18.17
C SER A 150 1.97 11.84 -17.95
N LYS A 151 2.77 11.80 -16.87
CA LYS A 151 3.69 10.70 -16.58
C LYS A 151 3.06 9.55 -15.79
N CYS A 152 1.94 9.78 -15.08
CA CYS A 152 1.25 8.74 -14.32
C CYS A 152 0.26 7.99 -15.19
N LYS A 153 0.46 6.68 -15.37
CA LYS A 153 -0.34 5.82 -16.27
C LYS A 153 -0.65 4.47 -15.63
N PRO A 154 -1.79 3.86 -15.96
CA PRO A 154 -2.02 2.45 -15.60
C PRO A 154 -0.93 1.54 -16.18
N ILE A 155 -0.50 0.56 -15.40
CA ILE A 155 0.60 -0.33 -15.80
C ILE A 155 0.23 -1.26 -16.97
N ASP A 156 -1.04 -1.62 -17.12
CA ASP A 156 -1.56 -2.47 -18.19
C ASP A 156 -1.45 -1.82 -19.59
N LYS A 157 -1.21 -0.51 -19.64
CA LYS A 157 -1.02 0.26 -20.87
C LYS A 157 0.45 0.49 -21.23
N SER A 158 1.38 -0.25 -20.64
CA SER A 158 2.79 -0.01 -20.84
C SER A 158 3.62 -1.29 -20.94
N ASP A 159 4.51 -1.32 -21.93
CA ASP A 159 5.58 -2.31 -22.04
C ASP A 159 6.92 -1.84 -21.47
N CYS A 160 6.91 -0.68 -20.78
CA CYS A 160 8.13 -0.10 -20.22
C CYS A 160 8.70 -1.00 -19.13
N LYS A 161 10.03 -1.08 -19.10
CA LYS A 161 10.76 -1.68 -18.00
C LYS A 161 10.70 -0.79 -16.77
N ILE A 162 10.64 -1.43 -15.59
CA ILE A 162 10.46 -0.81 -14.27
C ILE A 162 11.78 -0.86 -13.52
N ASP A 163 12.13 0.24 -12.84
CA ASP A 163 13.32 0.33 -11.99
C ASP A 163 13.00 0.16 -10.51
N PHE A 164 11.75 0.41 -10.11
CA PHE A 164 11.32 0.28 -8.72
C PHE A 164 9.84 -0.09 -8.62
N ILE A 165 9.55 -1.16 -7.87
CA ILE A 165 8.17 -1.52 -7.50
C ILE A 165 7.94 -1.16 -6.04
N TYR A 166 6.78 -0.55 -5.79
CA TYR A 166 6.36 -0.13 -4.46
C TYR A 166 4.92 -0.54 -4.16
N SER A 167 4.66 -0.93 -2.92
CA SER A 167 3.30 -0.98 -2.36
C SER A 167 3.32 -0.72 -0.86
N ASN A 168 2.24 -0.12 -0.36
CA ASN A 168 2.10 0.19 1.06
C ASN A 168 0.71 -0.15 1.57
N SER A 169 0.63 -1.14 2.44
CA SER A 169 -0.62 -1.63 3.04
C SER A 169 -1.67 -1.99 1.98
N VAL A 170 -1.29 -2.83 1.04
CA VAL A 170 -2.11 -3.27 -0.09
C VAL A 170 -2.17 -4.78 -0.20
N LEU A 171 -1.03 -5.48 -0.08
CA LEU A 171 -0.96 -6.92 -0.34
C LEU A 171 -1.86 -7.72 0.62
N GLU A 172 -2.07 -7.24 1.84
CA GLU A 172 -3.00 -7.82 2.81
C GLU A 172 -4.48 -7.74 2.38
N HIS A 173 -4.80 -6.90 1.40
CA HIS A 173 -6.16 -6.73 0.88
C HIS A 173 -6.43 -7.49 -0.41
N ILE A 174 -5.39 -7.97 -1.07
CA ILE A 174 -5.47 -8.67 -2.36
C ILE A 174 -5.57 -10.18 -2.10
N ASN A 175 -6.52 -10.89 -2.75
CA ASN A 175 -6.57 -12.34 -2.64
C ASN A 175 -5.33 -12.99 -3.29
N LYS A 176 -4.95 -14.20 -2.83
CA LYS A 176 -3.73 -14.90 -3.22
C LYS A 176 -3.54 -14.97 -4.73
N LYS A 177 -4.59 -15.34 -5.49
CA LYS A 177 -4.53 -15.47 -6.94
C LYS A 177 -4.19 -14.15 -7.62
N LYS A 178 -4.95 -13.09 -7.32
CA LYS A 178 -4.70 -11.75 -7.87
C LYS A 178 -3.33 -11.20 -7.45
N MET A 179 -2.86 -11.55 -6.25
CA MET A 179 -1.53 -11.14 -5.79
C MET A 179 -0.45 -11.79 -6.64
N ILE A 180 -0.54 -13.10 -6.90
CA ILE A 180 0.39 -13.80 -7.79
C ILE A 180 0.35 -13.16 -9.18
N ASP A 181 -0.85 -12.95 -9.75
CA ASP A 181 -1.02 -12.36 -11.07
C ASP A 181 -0.34 -10.99 -11.20
N ILE A 182 -0.59 -10.06 -10.25
CA ILE A 182 -0.02 -8.71 -10.31
C ILE A 182 1.48 -8.70 -10.04
N LEU A 183 1.95 -9.53 -9.10
CA LEU A 183 3.38 -9.63 -8.80
C LEU A 183 4.15 -10.24 -9.96
N THR A 184 3.64 -11.29 -10.60
CA THR A 184 4.22 -11.87 -11.82
C THR A 184 4.28 -10.82 -12.93
N TYR A 185 3.16 -10.16 -13.19
CA TYR A 185 3.08 -9.12 -14.22
C TYR A 185 4.09 -7.99 -14.02
N THR A 186 4.28 -7.53 -12.77
CA THR A 186 5.24 -6.49 -12.44
C THR A 186 6.68 -7.00 -12.45
N PHE A 187 6.91 -8.26 -11.99
CA PHE A 187 8.24 -8.88 -12.01
C PHE A 187 8.79 -9.04 -13.42
N ASP A 188 7.96 -9.47 -14.39
CA ASP A 188 8.38 -9.64 -15.79
C ASP A 188 8.86 -8.32 -16.41
N ARG A 189 8.36 -7.19 -15.90
CA ARG A 189 8.70 -5.84 -16.33
C ARG A 189 9.86 -5.21 -15.58
N LEU A 190 10.31 -5.80 -14.48
CA LEU A 190 11.48 -5.29 -13.76
C LEU A 190 12.73 -5.37 -14.63
N ASN A 191 13.51 -4.31 -14.60
CA ASN A 191 14.89 -4.31 -15.08
C ASN A 191 15.75 -5.26 -14.22
N PHE A 192 16.83 -5.74 -14.78
CA PHE A 192 17.86 -6.40 -13.99
C PHE A 192 18.45 -5.42 -12.96
N ASN A 193 18.69 -5.87 -11.73
CA ASN A 193 19.10 -5.05 -10.58
C ASN A 193 18.07 -4.00 -10.10
N SER A 194 16.82 -4.12 -10.54
CA SER A 194 15.74 -3.28 -10.02
C SER A 194 15.36 -3.67 -8.61
N THR A 195 14.90 -2.70 -7.85
CA THR A 195 14.50 -2.86 -6.45
C THR A 195 12.99 -2.98 -6.32
N TYR A 196 12.53 -3.76 -5.36
CA TYR A 196 11.14 -3.74 -4.92
C TYR A 196 11.05 -3.46 -3.41
N PHE A 197 9.95 -2.86 -3.00
CA PHE A 197 9.62 -2.62 -1.61
C PHE A 197 8.11 -2.77 -1.38
N HIS A 198 7.74 -3.68 -0.49
CA HIS A 198 6.36 -3.88 -0.08
C HIS A 198 6.24 -3.75 1.43
N SER A 199 5.43 -2.80 1.89
CA SER A 199 5.01 -2.69 3.29
C SER A 199 3.66 -3.38 3.46
N VAL A 200 3.57 -4.38 4.33
CA VAL A 200 2.35 -5.16 4.59
C VAL A 200 1.98 -5.06 6.06
N ASP A 201 0.73 -4.67 6.34
CA ASP A 201 0.18 -4.61 7.69
C ASP A 201 -0.68 -5.84 7.98
N PHE A 202 -0.16 -6.75 8.79
CA PHE A 202 -0.83 -8.00 9.16
C PHE A 202 -1.84 -7.87 10.30
N GLY A 203 -2.10 -6.68 10.79
CA GLY A 203 -3.08 -6.48 11.85
C GLY A 203 -4.53 -6.52 11.39
N HIS A 204 -5.43 -6.42 12.35
CA HIS A 204 -6.87 -6.43 12.11
C HIS A 204 -7.40 -5.12 11.50
N HIS A 205 -6.58 -4.07 11.43
CA HIS A 205 -6.92 -2.71 10.98
C HIS A 205 -8.01 -2.00 11.82
N MET A 206 -8.28 -2.52 13.01
CA MET A 206 -9.17 -1.89 13.98
C MET A 206 -8.34 -1.09 14.97
N LYS A 207 -8.74 0.14 15.26
CA LYS A 207 -8.05 0.97 16.27
C LYS A 207 -8.09 0.30 17.65
N GLY A 208 -6.95 0.23 18.32
CA GLY A 208 -6.83 -0.15 19.73
C GLY A 208 -5.86 -1.30 20.00
N SER A 209 -5.50 -1.47 21.28
CA SER A 209 -4.52 -2.43 21.78
C SER A 209 -4.89 -3.91 21.60
N LYS A 210 -6.16 -4.20 21.30
CA LYS A 210 -6.67 -5.56 21.14
C LYS A 210 -6.74 -6.05 19.68
N ASP A 211 -5.94 -5.47 18.82
CA ASP A 211 -5.96 -5.74 17.38
C ASP A 211 -5.66 -7.20 17.06
N LEU A 212 -4.57 -7.75 17.61
CA LEU A 212 -4.19 -9.15 17.41
C LEU A 212 -5.11 -10.12 18.16
N GLU A 213 -5.58 -9.77 19.37
CA GLU A 213 -6.55 -10.58 20.10
C GLU A 213 -7.80 -10.82 19.23
N ARG A 214 -8.30 -9.76 18.60
CA ARG A 214 -9.47 -9.85 17.70
C ARG A 214 -9.22 -10.71 16.46
N LEU A 215 -7.97 -10.72 15.99
CA LEU A 215 -7.57 -11.52 14.84
C LEU A 215 -7.44 -13.00 15.22
N TYR A 216 -6.62 -13.32 16.22
CA TYR A 216 -6.19 -14.69 16.49
C TYR A 216 -7.13 -15.50 17.36
N THR A 217 -8.03 -14.89 18.10
CA THR A 217 -9.06 -15.60 18.86
C THR A 217 -10.18 -16.16 17.97
N LYS A 218 -10.21 -15.77 16.70
CA LYS A 218 -11.18 -16.25 15.71
C LYS A 218 -10.52 -17.15 14.68
N SER A 219 -11.29 -18.04 14.06
CA SER A 219 -10.78 -18.84 12.93
C SER A 219 -10.24 -17.95 11.81
N ARG A 220 -9.07 -18.29 11.26
CA ARG A 220 -8.49 -17.61 10.10
C ARG A 220 -9.40 -17.69 8.85
N PHE A 221 -10.25 -18.70 8.77
CA PHE A 221 -11.21 -18.85 7.66
C PHE A 221 -12.45 -17.96 7.83
N LYS A 222 -12.58 -17.28 8.97
CA LYS A 222 -13.60 -16.25 9.12
C LYS A 222 -13.21 -15.05 8.25
N LYS A 223 -13.91 -14.92 7.13
CA LYS A 223 -13.66 -13.83 6.17
C LYS A 223 -13.81 -12.46 6.85
N LEU A 224 -12.73 -11.76 6.99
CA LEU A 224 -12.76 -10.32 7.24
C LEU A 224 -13.02 -9.61 5.90
N PRO A 225 -13.86 -8.57 5.87
CA PRO A 225 -14.25 -7.93 4.60
C PRO A 225 -13.09 -7.35 3.80
N THR A 226 -11.99 -7.02 4.48
CA THR A 226 -10.88 -6.24 3.91
C THR A 226 -9.53 -6.94 3.95
N LEU A 227 -9.40 -8.11 4.59
CA LEU A 227 -8.12 -8.79 4.76
C LEU A 227 -8.13 -10.18 4.14
N ASN A 228 -7.02 -10.56 3.52
CA ASN A 228 -6.83 -11.90 2.95
C ASN A 228 -6.39 -12.95 3.97
N MET A 229 -6.06 -12.55 5.20
CA MET A 229 -5.64 -13.39 6.32
C MET A 229 -4.33 -14.17 6.08
N MET A 230 -3.54 -13.80 5.09
CA MET A 230 -2.20 -14.36 4.91
C MET A 230 -1.24 -13.84 5.99
N ARG A 231 -0.16 -14.59 6.21
CA ARG A 231 0.91 -14.22 7.14
C ARG A 231 2.21 -13.96 6.37
N LYS A 232 3.22 -13.50 7.08
CA LYS A 232 4.53 -13.13 6.54
C LYS A 232 5.14 -14.26 5.71
N SER A 233 5.13 -15.49 6.24
CA SER A 233 5.65 -16.66 5.53
C SER A 233 4.96 -16.91 4.20
N GLU A 234 3.63 -16.76 4.13
CA GLU A 234 2.86 -16.97 2.90
C GLU A 234 3.15 -15.88 1.84
N ILE A 235 3.42 -14.64 2.25
CA ILE A 235 3.84 -13.59 1.32
C ILE A 235 5.26 -13.87 0.80
N PHE A 236 6.17 -14.34 1.67
CA PHE A 236 7.50 -14.79 1.25
C PHE A 236 7.44 -15.91 0.20
N GLU A 237 6.60 -16.92 0.44
CA GLU A 237 6.39 -18.01 -0.52
C GLU A 237 5.92 -17.48 -1.87
N ILE A 238 4.98 -16.54 -1.88
CA ILE A 238 4.47 -15.94 -3.13
C ILE A 238 5.58 -15.16 -3.83
N LEU A 239 6.31 -14.31 -3.13
CA LEU A 239 7.41 -13.53 -3.72
C LEU A 239 8.48 -14.45 -4.32
N SER A 240 8.85 -15.51 -3.60
CA SER A 240 9.82 -16.51 -4.07
C SER A 240 9.28 -17.30 -5.29
N LEU A 241 8.01 -17.68 -5.27
CA LEU A 241 7.35 -18.38 -6.39
C LEU A 241 7.36 -17.54 -7.67
N VAL A 242 7.16 -16.22 -7.53
CA VAL A 242 7.18 -15.28 -8.66
C VAL A 242 8.60 -15.05 -9.19
N GLY A 243 9.63 -15.31 -8.39
CA GLY A 243 11.03 -15.15 -8.79
C GLY A 243 11.77 -13.98 -8.12
N PHE A 244 11.11 -13.23 -7.22
CA PHE A 244 11.80 -12.20 -6.46
C PHE A 244 12.89 -12.83 -5.58
N SER A 245 14.14 -12.44 -5.81
CA SER A 245 15.30 -12.90 -5.06
C SER A 245 15.67 -11.91 -3.95
N LYS A 246 16.42 -12.39 -2.94
CA LYS A 246 16.90 -11.58 -1.82
C LYS A 246 15.78 -10.86 -1.05
N ASN A 247 14.75 -11.62 -0.66
CA ASN A 247 13.68 -11.12 0.19
C ASN A 247 14.19 -10.91 1.61
N LEU A 248 14.64 -9.69 1.91
CA LEU A 248 14.90 -9.28 3.28
C LEU A 248 13.60 -8.77 3.89
N SER A 249 13.30 -9.16 5.13
CA SER A 249 12.16 -8.62 5.85
C SER A 249 12.59 -7.91 7.11
N PHE A 250 12.05 -6.71 7.31
CA PHE A 250 12.02 -6.04 8.60
C PHE A 250 10.65 -6.19 9.19
N THR A 251 10.60 -6.58 10.44
CA THR A 251 9.34 -6.84 11.12
C THR A 251 9.20 -5.94 12.33
N TYR A 252 8.15 -5.11 12.34
CA TYR A 252 7.66 -4.54 13.59
C TYR A 252 6.79 -5.60 14.26
N LYS A 253 7.25 -6.10 15.40
CA LYS A 253 6.50 -7.06 16.20
C LYS A 253 5.49 -6.33 17.08
N SER A 254 4.33 -6.94 17.26
CA SER A 254 3.40 -6.52 18.29
C SER A 254 3.75 -7.16 19.62
N GLN A 255 3.12 -6.68 20.68
CA GLN A 255 3.31 -7.20 22.01
C GLN A 255 2.83 -8.65 22.14
N ASN A 256 3.51 -9.36 22.96
CA ASN A 256 3.35 -10.67 23.58
C ASN A 256 2.01 -11.38 23.31
N LEU A 257 2.06 -12.46 22.52
CA LEU A 257 0.92 -13.34 22.25
C LEU A 257 0.66 -14.34 23.40
N ASP A 258 1.56 -14.46 24.36
CA ASP A 258 1.55 -15.49 25.44
C ASP A 258 0.24 -15.53 26.23
N LYS A 259 -0.49 -14.43 26.28
CA LYS A 259 -1.77 -14.32 27.00
C LYS A 259 -2.99 -14.55 26.12
N LEU A 260 -2.80 -14.79 24.81
CA LEU A 260 -3.91 -14.95 23.89
C LEU A 260 -4.31 -16.40 23.72
N LYS A 261 -5.61 -16.69 23.84
CA LYS A 261 -6.15 -17.98 23.43
C LYS A 261 -6.24 -18.02 21.90
N ILE A 262 -5.14 -18.45 21.25
CA ILE A 262 -5.03 -18.53 19.81
C ILE A 262 -5.91 -19.67 19.29
N HIS A 263 -6.79 -19.38 18.32
CA HIS A 263 -7.63 -20.36 17.65
C HIS A 263 -6.78 -21.39 16.89
N GLU A 264 -7.18 -22.65 16.89
CA GLU A 264 -6.42 -23.78 16.30
C GLU A 264 -5.95 -23.56 14.87
N THR A 265 -6.75 -22.86 14.05
CA THR A 265 -6.41 -22.57 12.64
C THR A 265 -5.17 -21.69 12.45
N TRP A 266 -4.68 -21.05 13.51
CA TRP A 266 -3.46 -20.24 13.52
C TRP A 266 -2.24 -20.98 14.06
N LYS A 267 -2.44 -22.09 14.75
CA LYS A 267 -1.34 -22.84 15.42
C LYS A 267 -0.28 -23.41 14.48
N LYS A 268 -0.56 -23.45 13.19
CA LYS A 268 0.40 -23.89 12.17
C LYS A 268 1.49 -22.86 11.85
N TYR A 269 1.30 -21.61 12.26
CA TYR A 269 2.28 -20.55 12.04
C TYR A 269 3.26 -20.47 13.22
N SER A 270 4.49 -20.06 12.91
CA SER A 270 5.47 -19.77 13.95
C SER A 270 5.04 -18.57 14.79
N GLU A 271 5.57 -18.46 15.99
CA GLU A 271 5.38 -17.29 16.85
C GLU A 271 5.82 -16.01 16.13
N ASP A 272 6.97 -16.03 15.45
CA ASP A 272 7.49 -14.92 14.66
C ASP A 272 6.52 -14.48 13.55
N ASP A 273 5.82 -15.41 12.90
CA ASP A 273 4.77 -15.11 11.92
C ASP A 273 3.57 -14.41 12.58
N LEU A 274 3.14 -14.92 13.73
CA LEU A 274 1.96 -14.39 14.43
C LEU A 274 2.23 -13.04 15.09
N GLU A 275 3.44 -12.81 15.61
CA GLU A 275 3.85 -11.53 16.19
C GLU A 275 4.08 -10.45 15.14
N SER A 276 4.32 -10.82 13.89
CA SER A 276 4.58 -9.90 12.81
C SER A 276 3.38 -8.97 12.57
N ARG A 277 3.55 -7.67 12.85
CA ARG A 277 2.50 -6.65 12.72
C ARG A 277 2.63 -5.88 11.41
N VAL A 278 3.78 -5.29 11.18
CA VAL A 278 4.12 -4.63 9.91
C VAL A 278 5.41 -5.23 9.39
N VAL A 279 5.40 -5.69 8.18
CA VAL A 279 6.57 -6.32 7.56
C VAL A 279 6.93 -5.60 6.28
N PHE A 280 8.22 -5.32 6.12
CA PHE A 280 8.79 -4.79 4.90
C PHE A 280 9.50 -5.89 4.15
N PHE A 281 9.05 -6.16 2.95
CA PHE A 281 9.71 -7.06 2.01
C PHE A 281 10.52 -6.23 1.03
N ILE A 282 11.81 -6.48 0.96
CA ILE A 282 12.76 -5.70 0.16
C ILE A 282 13.66 -6.65 -0.59
N GLY A 283 13.94 -6.34 -1.83
CA GLY A 283 14.87 -7.11 -2.62
C GLY A 283 15.09 -6.55 -4.02
N SER A 284 15.73 -7.34 -4.85
CA SER A 284 16.03 -7.01 -6.23
C SER A 284 15.72 -8.19 -7.16
N LYS A 285 15.58 -7.90 -8.46
CA LYS A 285 15.54 -8.91 -9.51
C LYS A 285 16.93 -9.32 -9.88
#